data_8dc9a129c08f6ea5d988111bba3f489b
#
_entry.id   8dc9a129c08f6ea5d988111bba3f489b
#
_cell.length_a   1.000
_cell.length_b   1.000
_cell.length_c   1.000
_cell.angle_alpha   90.00
_cell.angle_beta   90.00
_cell.angle_gamma   90.00
#
_symmetry.space_group_name_H-M   'P 1'
#
loop_
_entity.id
_entity.type
_entity.pdbx_description
1 polymer ?
#
loop_
_entity_poly.entity_id
_entity_poly.type
_entity_poly.pdbx_seq_one_letter_code
_entity_poly.pdbx_strand_id
1 'polypeptide(L)'
;MRKNKMLFVAALAAMLVSCGGGKSGGGKPDFSDNEYAVRTISAQSADLQTTYPATIQGVQDVEIRPKVSGFITKLCVQEGQMVKKGQVLFVIDNVTYAAAVRQARAAVNSAKAQLNTAKLTYTNNEKLFKNNVIGTYELQSAKNSLEAAYAAVAQAEANYTSAKQNLDFCFVTSPADGIVGSLPYRVGALVSASSQQALTTVSNISTMQVYFSMTEKDILAMGKTAGGVHAAIKDYPAVKLLLADGTYYEHPGHIATVSGVVDKTTGSVSVRADFPNPGHLLKSGSSGSIVIPHQNSTAIVIPQDAVSQVQDKYFVYVVGSNNKVKYTPVTVNPNNDGKNYIIESGLKVGDKIVVNGVSALTDGQDIKPITEAQYQEKLKKTEAMGADQGDLGKLKEDLTGKK
;
A
#
# COMPACT_ATOMS: atom_id res chain seq x y z
N MET A 1 57.70 50.10 -6.69
CA MET A 1 56.74 48.96 -6.69
C MET A 1 56.95 47.97 -7.84
N ARG A 2 58.19 47.75 -8.30
CA ARG A 2 58.51 46.87 -9.48
C ARG A 2 59.44 45.70 -9.15
N LYS A 3 60.00 45.64 -7.93
CA LYS A 3 60.94 44.57 -7.49
C LYS A 3 60.26 43.38 -6.77
N ASN A 4 59.05 43.53 -6.25
CA ASN A 4 58.36 42.43 -5.53
C ASN A 4 57.57 41.50 -6.46
N LYS A 5 57.35 41.83 -7.72
CA LYS A 5 56.60 40.91 -8.68
C LYS A 5 57.52 39.85 -9.29
N MET A 6 58.86 40.09 -9.28
CA MET A 6 59.83 39.14 -9.82
C MET A 6 60.16 37.97 -8.84
N LEU A 7 60.01 38.22 -7.53
CA LEU A 7 60.24 37.18 -6.52
C LEU A 7 59.09 36.20 -6.41
N PHE A 8 57.84 36.65 -6.76
CA PHE A 8 56.66 35.80 -6.74
C PHE A 8 56.59 34.84 -7.94
N VAL A 9 57.15 35.21 -9.07
CA VAL A 9 57.19 34.37 -10.28
C VAL A 9 58.25 33.29 -10.15
N ALA A 10 59.37 33.59 -9.46
CA ALA A 10 60.45 32.59 -9.19
C ALA A 10 60.03 31.53 -8.16
N ALA A 11 59.18 31.89 -7.17
CA ALA A 11 58.62 30.94 -6.20
C ALA A 11 57.52 30.03 -6.79
N LEU A 12 56.78 30.50 -7.81
CA LEU A 12 55.76 29.69 -8.48
C LEU A 12 56.38 28.70 -9.51
N ALA A 13 57.55 28.98 -10.06
CA ALA A 13 58.28 28.09 -10.97
C ALA A 13 59.01 26.96 -10.25
N ALA A 14 59.32 27.09 -8.93
CA ALA A 14 60.00 26.05 -8.15
C ALA A 14 59.01 24.98 -7.61
N MET A 15 57.69 25.20 -7.67
CA MET A 15 56.69 24.20 -7.26
C MET A 15 56.27 23.25 -8.39
N LEU A 16 56.72 23.42 -9.62
CA LEU A 16 56.34 22.59 -10.76
C LEU A 16 57.34 21.47 -11.10
N VAL A 17 58.39 21.28 -10.32
CA VAL A 17 59.40 20.22 -10.57
C VAL A 17 59.37 19.11 -9.52
N SER A 18 58.41 19.11 -8.58
CA SER A 18 58.25 18.01 -7.59
C SER A 18 57.16 17.03 -7.97
N CYS A 19 57.04 16.68 -9.24
CA CYS A 19 56.23 15.55 -9.70
C CYS A 19 57.13 14.49 -10.34
N GLY A 20 58.05 14.00 -9.54
CA GLY A 20 58.97 12.91 -9.89
C GLY A 20 58.76 11.74 -8.94
N GLY A 21 58.05 10.71 -9.42
CA GLY A 21 58.25 9.33 -9.01
C GLY A 21 57.80 8.90 -7.62
N GLY A 22 56.53 9.16 -7.22
CA GLY A 22 55.86 8.34 -6.23
C GLY A 22 55.17 7.19 -6.94
N LYS A 23 55.77 6.00 -6.99
CA LYS A 23 55.02 4.76 -7.26
C LYS A 23 53.93 4.65 -6.21
N SER A 24 52.74 5.06 -6.56
CA SER A 24 51.52 4.73 -5.86
C SER A 24 51.35 3.20 -5.95
N GLY A 25 51.87 2.51 -4.96
CA GLY A 25 51.73 1.07 -4.77
C GLY A 25 50.36 0.73 -4.24
N GLY A 26 49.31 1.06 -5.00
CA GLY A 26 48.07 0.33 -4.92
C GLY A 26 48.27 -0.93 -5.73
N GLY A 27 48.64 -2.00 -5.07
CA GLY A 27 48.81 -3.31 -5.71
C GLY A 27 47.50 -3.75 -6.33
N LYS A 28 47.30 -3.43 -7.62
CA LYS A 28 46.38 -4.22 -8.42
C LYS A 28 46.92 -5.63 -8.39
N PRO A 29 46.12 -6.66 -8.07
CA PRO A 29 46.58 -8.02 -8.17
C PRO A 29 47.17 -8.22 -9.56
N ASP A 30 48.43 -8.64 -9.59
CA ASP A 30 49.14 -8.93 -10.84
C ASP A 30 48.59 -10.24 -11.40
N PHE A 31 47.58 -10.15 -12.25
CA PHE A 31 47.05 -11.23 -13.06
C PHE A 31 47.86 -11.44 -14.32
N SER A 32 49.19 -11.35 -14.21
CA SER A 32 50.14 -11.46 -15.32
C SER A 32 50.07 -12.81 -16.05
N ASP A 33 49.37 -13.78 -15.50
CA ASP A 33 49.24 -15.14 -16.05
C ASP A 33 47.92 -15.41 -16.81
N ASN A 34 47.11 -14.39 -17.16
CA ASN A 34 45.80 -14.56 -17.83
C ASN A 34 44.82 -15.50 -17.07
N GLU A 35 44.90 -15.55 -15.75
CA GLU A 35 44.06 -16.41 -14.90
C GLU A 35 42.80 -15.69 -14.52
N TYR A 36 41.64 -16.29 -14.84
CA TYR A 36 40.30 -15.74 -14.58
C TYR A 36 39.42 -16.77 -13.87
N ALA A 37 38.65 -16.30 -12.89
CA ALA A 37 37.69 -17.15 -12.21
C ALA A 37 36.54 -17.52 -13.15
N VAL A 38 36.28 -18.82 -13.26
CA VAL A 38 35.25 -19.35 -14.16
C VAL A 38 34.22 -20.16 -13.33
N ARG A 39 32.96 -19.92 -13.62
CA ARG A 39 31.84 -20.68 -13.05
C ARG A 39 31.07 -21.40 -14.16
N THR A 40 30.72 -22.65 -13.90
CA THR A 40 29.79 -23.40 -14.75
C THR A 40 28.37 -23.02 -14.38
N ILE A 41 27.56 -22.63 -15.38
CA ILE A 41 26.17 -22.28 -15.19
C ILE A 41 25.34 -23.51 -14.85
N SER A 42 24.61 -23.43 -13.76
CA SER A 42 23.60 -24.38 -13.36
C SER A 42 22.22 -23.73 -13.35
N ALA A 43 21.18 -24.49 -13.63
CA ALA A 43 19.82 -24.03 -13.37
C ALA A 43 19.62 -23.91 -11.84
N GLN A 44 19.20 -22.76 -11.40
CA GLN A 44 18.89 -22.50 -10.00
C GLN A 44 17.44 -22.02 -9.89
N SER A 45 16.78 -22.34 -8.79
CA SER A 45 15.51 -21.70 -8.45
C SER A 45 15.82 -20.26 -8.05
N ALA A 46 15.33 -19.31 -8.84
CA ALA A 46 15.41 -17.92 -8.48
C ALA A 46 14.07 -17.52 -7.87
N ASP A 47 14.09 -17.18 -6.59
CA ASP A 47 12.95 -16.53 -5.94
C ASP A 47 12.89 -15.05 -6.36
N LEU A 48 12.31 -14.84 -7.53
CA LEU A 48 12.01 -13.50 -8.02
C LEU A 48 10.88 -12.93 -7.19
N GLN A 49 11.04 -11.70 -6.74
CA GLN A 49 9.99 -10.97 -6.03
C GLN A 49 9.77 -9.64 -6.72
N THR A 50 8.51 -9.35 -7.03
CA THR A 50 8.13 -8.01 -7.49
C THR A 50 7.43 -7.29 -6.34
N THR A 51 7.87 -6.08 -6.05
CA THR A 51 7.34 -5.28 -4.95
C THR A 51 6.56 -4.10 -5.51
N TYR A 52 5.32 -3.94 -5.05
CA TYR A 52 4.44 -2.85 -5.43
C TYR A 52 4.06 -2.03 -4.20
N PRO A 53 4.23 -0.69 -4.22
CA PRO A 53 3.73 0.19 -3.16
C PRO A 53 2.22 0.01 -3.00
N ALA A 54 1.75 -0.01 -1.76
CA ALA A 54 0.37 -0.32 -1.45
C ALA A 54 -0.17 0.54 -0.31
N THR A 55 -1.48 0.77 -0.34
CA THR A 55 -2.25 1.39 0.74
C THR A 55 -3.16 0.36 1.39
N ILE A 56 -3.21 0.39 2.71
CA ILE A 56 -3.96 -0.56 3.53
C ILE A 56 -5.22 0.13 4.02
N GLN A 57 -6.39 -0.45 3.78
CA GLN A 57 -7.68 0.09 4.19
C GLN A 57 -8.52 -0.99 4.87
N GLY A 58 -9.38 -0.59 5.80
CA GLY A 58 -10.39 -1.49 6.34
C GLY A 58 -11.43 -1.88 5.27
N VAL A 59 -12.13 -2.98 5.49
CA VAL A 59 -13.24 -3.38 4.58
C VAL A 59 -14.27 -2.28 4.46
N GLN A 60 -14.50 -1.56 5.54
CA GLN A 60 -15.49 -0.49 5.60
C GLN A 60 -15.01 0.59 6.56
N ASP A 61 -14.76 1.78 6.03
CA ASP A 61 -14.48 2.98 6.81
C ASP A 61 -15.69 3.90 6.70
N VAL A 62 -16.44 4.07 7.81
CA VAL A 62 -17.66 4.87 7.84
C VAL A 62 -17.43 6.12 8.67
N GLU A 63 -17.56 7.27 8.03
CA GLU A 63 -17.60 8.55 8.72
C GLU A 63 -18.93 8.71 9.46
N ILE A 64 -18.85 8.95 10.74
CA ILE A 64 -20.01 9.19 11.60
C ILE A 64 -20.29 10.69 11.64
N ARG A 65 -21.40 11.09 11.03
CA ARG A 65 -21.84 12.49 10.99
C ARG A 65 -23.19 12.63 11.69
N PRO A 66 -23.43 13.73 12.45
CA PRO A 66 -24.72 13.95 13.09
C PRO A 66 -25.78 14.29 12.04
N LYS A 67 -27.02 13.85 12.24
CA LYS A 67 -28.16 14.18 11.38
C LYS A 67 -28.97 15.38 11.90
N VAL A 68 -28.73 15.77 13.16
CA VAL A 68 -29.37 16.91 13.84
C VAL A 68 -28.32 17.83 14.43
N SER A 69 -28.69 19.08 14.68
CA SER A 69 -27.82 20.08 15.28
C SER A 69 -28.04 20.17 16.76
N GLY A 70 -26.95 20.31 17.53
CA GLY A 70 -27.01 20.48 18.98
C GLY A 70 -25.63 20.34 19.64
N PHE A 71 -25.58 20.52 20.94
CA PHE A 71 -24.36 20.33 21.71
C PHE A 71 -24.18 18.86 22.09
N ILE A 72 -22.95 18.35 22.05
CA ILE A 72 -22.63 17.03 22.57
C ILE A 72 -22.75 17.06 24.09
N THR A 73 -23.68 16.27 24.65
CA THR A 73 -23.90 16.18 26.11
C THR A 73 -23.13 15.00 26.70
N LYS A 74 -22.91 13.94 25.93
CA LYS A 74 -22.19 12.75 26.40
C LYS A 74 -21.42 12.09 25.28
N LEU A 75 -20.19 11.66 25.61
CA LEU A 75 -19.34 10.80 24.82
C LEU A 75 -19.40 9.39 25.43
N CYS A 76 -19.84 8.40 24.65
CA CYS A 76 -20.06 7.04 25.14
C CYS A 76 -18.96 6.07 24.77
N VAL A 77 -17.92 6.53 24.03
CA VAL A 77 -16.82 5.70 23.52
C VAL A 77 -15.49 6.43 23.66
N GLN A 78 -14.40 5.66 23.55
CA GLN A 78 -13.03 6.16 23.52
C GLN A 78 -12.37 5.92 22.17
N GLU A 79 -11.33 6.67 21.85
CA GLU A 79 -10.52 6.45 20.65
C GLU A 79 -9.87 5.06 20.72
N GLY A 80 -9.91 4.33 19.60
CA GLY A 80 -9.39 2.97 19.54
C GLY A 80 -10.29 1.89 20.12
N GLN A 81 -11.44 2.25 20.69
CA GLN A 81 -12.38 1.28 21.26
C GLN A 81 -13.11 0.50 20.17
N MET A 82 -13.25 -0.82 20.37
CA MET A 82 -14.10 -1.65 19.52
C MET A 82 -15.58 -1.41 19.86
N VAL A 83 -16.40 -1.23 18.82
CA VAL A 83 -17.84 -0.98 18.92
C VAL A 83 -18.62 -1.91 18.02
N LYS A 84 -19.87 -2.18 18.40
CA LYS A 84 -20.81 -2.98 17.63
C LYS A 84 -21.79 -2.10 16.89
N LYS A 85 -22.34 -2.61 15.80
CA LYS A 85 -23.44 -1.99 15.07
C LYS A 85 -24.62 -1.69 16.01
N GLY A 86 -25.13 -0.44 15.95
CA GLY A 86 -26.20 0.05 16.83
C GLY A 86 -25.73 0.58 18.19
N GLN A 87 -24.47 0.42 18.56
CA GLN A 87 -23.94 0.98 19.81
C GLN A 87 -23.93 2.51 19.75
N VAL A 88 -24.41 3.17 20.83
CA VAL A 88 -24.42 4.63 20.93
C VAL A 88 -22.98 5.12 21.14
N LEU A 89 -22.56 6.05 20.31
CA LEU A 89 -21.23 6.68 20.33
C LEU A 89 -21.27 8.06 20.98
N PHE A 90 -22.26 8.88 20.58
CA PHE A 90 -22.44 10.25 21.08
C PHE A 90 -23.91 10.48 21.44
N VAL A 91 -24.14 11.34 22.41
CA VAL A 91 -25.46 11.89 22.74
C VAL A 91 -25.43 13.40 22.52
N ILE A 92 -26.30 13.87 21.65
CA ILE A 92 -26.55 15.30 21.39
C ILE A 92 -27.69 15.77 22.29
N ASP A 93 -27.69 17.03 22.69
CA ASP A 93 -28.77 17.61 23.50
C ASP A 93 -30.13 17.34 22.86
N ASN A 94 -30.94 16.60 23.60
CA ASN A 94 -32.21 16.09 23.11
C ASN A 94 -33.44 16.80 23.77
N VAL A 95 -33.23 17.78 24.62
CA VAL A 95 -34.31 18.42 25.40
C VAL A 95 -35.39 19.01 24.49
N THR A 96 -34.97 19.78 23.48
CA THR A 96 -35.87 20.43 22.51
C THR A 96 -36.58 19.39 21.62
N TYR A 97 -35.88 18.36 21.19
CA TYR A 97 -36.41 17.27 20.37
C TYR A 97 -37.41 16.43 21.16
N ALA A 98 -37.12 16.12 22.42
CA ALA A 98 -38.05 15.43 23.29
C ALA A 98 -39.34 16.24 23.57
N ALA A 99 -39.22 17.56 23.69
CA ALA A 99 -40.36 18.43 23.79
C ALA A 99 -41.22 18.41 22.52
N ALA A 100 -40.60 18.44 21.31
CA ALA A 100 -41.30 18.32 20.04
C ALA A 100 -42.08 16.97 19.91
N VAL A 101 -41.49 15.88 20.36
CA VAL A 101 -42.16 14.56 20.39
C VAL A 101 -43.38 14.58 21.28
N ARG A 102 -43.29 15.19 22.49
CA ARG A 102 -44.42 15.32 23.40
C ARG A 102 -45.53 16.15 22.78
N GLN A 103 -45.19 17.26 22.11
CA GLN A 103 -46.17 18.12 21.41
C GLN A 103 -46.86 17.37 20.27
N ALA A 104 -46.09 16.68 19.41
CA ALA A 104 -46.62 15.93 18.28
C ALA A 104 -47.53 14.77 18.78
N ARG A 105 -47.18 14.11 19.88
CA ARG A 105 -48.05 13.08 20.52
C ARG A 105 -49.35 13.64 21.01
N ALA A 106 -49.33 14.83 21.60
CA ALA A 106 -50.57 15.49 22.05
C ALA A 106 -51.48 15.82 20.83
N ALA A 107 -50.89 16.26 19.70
CA ALA A 107 -51.65 16.49 18.46
C ALA A 107 -52.30 15.21 17.92
N VAL A 108 -51.59 14.05 17.96
CA VAL A 108 -52.17 12.75 17.60
C VAL A 108 -53.35 12.43 18.48
N ASN A 109 -53.24 12.61 19.81
CA ASN A 109 -54.31 12.32 20.74
C ASN A 109 -55.57 13.23 20.49
N SER A 110 -55.33 14.52 20.18
CA SER A 110 -56.39 15.45 19.81
C SER A 110 -57.10 15.04 18.52
N ALA A 111 -56.32 14.70 17.47
CA ALA A 111 -56.89 14.23 16.20
C ALA A 111 -57.66 12.91 16.35
N LYS A 112 -57.20 11.99 17.19
CA LYS A 112 -57.94 10.75 17.51
C LYS A 112 -59.25 11.02 18.24
N ALA A 113 -59.30 12.00 19.14
CA ALA A 113 -60.56 12.38 19.80
C ALA A 113 -61.56 12.97 18.78
N GLN A 114 -61.11 13.83 17.86
CA GLN A 114 -61.92 14.37 16.77
C GLN A 114 -62.45 13.26 15.84
N LEU A 115 -61.58 12.28 15.49
CA LEU A 115 -61.96 11.13 14.69
C LEU A 115 -63.08 10.32 15.40
N ASN A 116 -62.96 10.07 16.70
CA ASN A 116 -63.96 9.36 17.45
C ASN A 116 -65.31 10.09 17.43
N THR A 117 -65.29 11.43 17.54
CA THR A 117 -66.55 12.24 17.44
C THR A 117 -67.13 12.16 16.03
N ALA A 118 -66.34 12.32 14.98
CA ALA A 118 -66.79 12.19 13.59
C ALA A 118 -67.35 10.79 13.28
N LYS A 119 -66.72 9.73 13.81
CA LYS A 119 -67.13 8.35 13.66
C LYS A 119 -68.48 8.12 14.34
N LEU A 120 -68.66 8.68 15.55
CA LEU A 120 -69.96 8.58 16.27
C LEU A 120 -71.05 9.30 15.50
N THR A 121 -70.78 10.51 15.00
CA THR A 121 -71.71 11.30 14.17
C THR A 121 -72.10 10.53 12.91
N TYR A 122 -71.13 10.00 12.17
CA TYR A 122 -71.38 9.20 10.97
C TYR A 122 -72.29 7.96 11.30
N THR A 123 -71.90 7.21 12.34
CA THR A 123 -72.66 6.01 12.75
C THR A 123 -74.08 6.33 13.14
N ASN A 124 -74.32 7.48 13.82
CA ASN A 124 -75.64 7.92 14.16
C ASN A 124 -76.48 8.34 12.93
N ASN A 125 -75.89 9.10 12.03
CA ASN A 125 -76.53 9.51 10.78
C ASN A 125 -76.80 8.32 9.86
N GLU A 126 -75.93 7.29 9.83
CA GLU A 126 -76.21 6.06 9.12
C GLU A 126 -77.50 5.33 9.64
N LYS A 127 -77.71 5.29 10.99
CA LYS A 127 -78.94 4.72 11.61
C LYS A 127 -80.13 5.55 11.28
N LEU A 128 -80.06 6.89 11.33
CA LEU A 128 -81.14 7.78 11.00
C LEU A 128 -81.54 7.70 9.52
N PHE A 129 -80.56 7.57 8.63
CA PHE A 129 -80.74 7.39 7.19
C PHE A 129 -81.46 6.05 6.90
N LYS A 130 -81.06 4.96 7.53
CA LYS A 130 -81.73 3.63 7.42
C LYS A 130 -83.15 3.68 7.85
N ASN A 131 -83.54 4.57 8.78
CA ASN A 131 -84.85 4.81 9.24
C ASN A 131 -85.62 5.91 8.47
N ASN A 132 -85.06 6.41 7.33
CA ASN A 132 -85.65 7.48 6.50
C ASN A 132 -85.86 8.80 7.23
N VAL A 133 -85.09 9.11 8.29
CA VAL A 133 -85.25 10.35 9.09
C VAL A 133 -84.42 11.48 8.47
N ILE A 134 -83.28 11.17 7.78
CA ILE A 134 -82.41 12.16 7.15
C ILE A 134 -82.22 11.83 5.68
N GLY A 135 -81.81 12.84 4.86
CA GLY A 135 -81.51 12.71 3.44
C GLY A 135 -80.09 12.17 3.16
N THR A 136 -79.80 11.87 1.85
CA THR A 136 -78.50 11.40 1.40
C THR A 136 -77.41 12.45 1.59
N TYR A 137 -77.75 13.71 1.54
CA TYR A 137 -76.81 14.80 1.71
C TYR A 137 -76.15 14.82 3.10
N GLU A 138 -76.96 14.70 4.15
CA GLU A 138 -76.56 14.68 5.55
C GLU A 138 -75.69 13.47 5.86
N LEU A 139 -76.00 12.29 5.31
CA LEU A 139 -75.18 11.08 5.45
C LEU A 139 -73.83 11.28 4.74
N GLN A 140 -73.82 11.79 3.48
CA GLN A 140 -72.56 12.02 2.71
C GLN A 140 -71.74 13.08 3.38
N SER A 141 -72.33 14.14 3.94
CA SER A 141 -71.61 15.18 4.68
C SER A 141 -70.88 14.61 5.92
N ALA A 142 -71.61 13.73 6.68
CA ALA A 142 -71.01 13.07 7.83
C ALA A 142 -69.86 12.10 7.43
N LYS A 143 -70.04 11.41 6.29
CA LYS A 143 -69.01 10.54 5.75
C LYS A 143 -67.74 11.33 5.35
N ASN A 144 -67.93 12.43 4.64
CA ASN A 144 -66.81 13.30 4.24
C ASN A 144 -66.08 13.87 5.49
N SER A 145 -66.82 14.24 6.54
CA SER A 145 -66.26 14.67 7.81
C SER A 145 -65.46 13.57 8.51
N LEU A 146 -65.94 12.31 8.46
CA LEU A 146 -65.23 11.16 8.98
C LEU A 146 -63.91 10.92 8.19
N GLU A 147 -63.96 10.97 6.86
CA GLU A 147 -62.78 10.83 6.01
C GLU A 147 -61.75 11.95 6.27
N ALA A 148 -62.20 13.19 6.42
CA ALA A 148 -61.33 14.32 6.80
C ALA A 148 -60.68 14.10 8.17
N ALA A 149 -61.41 13.55 9.15
CA ALA A 149 -60.84 13.25 10.46
C ALA A 149 -59.82 12.09 10.40
N TYR A 150 -60.02 11.08 9.55
CA TYR A 150 -58.99 10.06 9.29
C TYR A 150 -57.73 10.68 8.70
N ALA A 151 -57.85 11.56 7.72
CA ALA A 151 -56.74 12.25 7.13
C ALA A 151 -55.96 13.12 8.15
N ALA A 152 -56.68 13.78 9.08
CA ALA A 152 -56.08 14.57 10.15
C ALA A 152 -55.29 13.70 11.13
N VAL A 153 -55.76 12.50 11.49
CA VAL A 153 -55.00 11.55 12.30
C VAL A 153 -53.75 11.09 11.57
N ALA A 154 -53.87 10.71 10.30
CA ALA A 154 -52.71 10.29 9.50
C ALA A 154 -51.64 11.39 9.42
N GLN A 155 -52.02 12.64 9.22
CA GLN A 155 -51.11 13.81 9.22
C GLN A 155 -50.44 14.00 10.58
N ALA A 156 -51.17 13.90 11.68
CA ALA A 156 -50.62 14.03 13.02
C ALA A 156 -49.65 12.88 13.36
N GLU A 157 -49.94 11.65 12.95
CA GLU A 157 -49.09 10.49 13.12
C GLU A 157 -47.78 10.60 12.29
N ALA A 158 -47.88 11.13 11.08
CA ALA A 158 -46.68 11.43 10.26
C ALA A 158 -45.78 12.46 10.96
N ASN A 159 -46.34 13.53 11.49
CA ASN A 159 -45.58 14.56 12.23
C ASN A 159 -44.94 13.99 13.51
N TYR A 160 -45.67 13.11 14.26
CA TYR A 160 -45.14 12.43 15.41
C TYR A 160 -43.99 11.53 15.07
N THR A 161 -44.08 10.79 13.96
CA THR A 161 -43.03 9.90 13.48
C THR A 161 -41.78 10.73 13.12
N SER A 162 -41.92 11.84 12.42
CA SER A 162 -40.84 12.75 12.09
C SER A 162 -40.15 13.33 13.33
N ALA A 163 -40.94 13.81 14.32
CA ALA A 163 -40.42 14.30 15.58
C ALA A 163 -39.65 13.22 16.36
N LYS A 164 -40.14 11.99 16.36
CA LYS A 164 -39.50 10.84 16.98
C LYS A 164 -38.16 10.50 16.29
N GLN A 165 -38.13 10.49 14.97
CA GLN A 165 -36.90 10.25 14.22
C GLN A 165 -35.82 11.30 14.54
N ASN A 166 -36.21 12.56 14.65
CA ASN A 166 -35.27 13.64 15.01
C ASN A 166 -34.73 13.45 16.44
N LEU A 167 -35.56 12.97 17.37
CA LEU A 167 -35.10 12.62 18.72
C LEU A 167 -34.14 11.41 18.69
N ASP A 168 -34.47 10.38 17.91
CA ASP A 168 -33.60 9.21 17.76
C ASP A 168 -32.23 9.58 17.15
N PHE A 169 -32.19 10.56 16.26
CA PHE A 169 -30.94 11.08 15.70
C PHE A 169 -30.05 11.82 16.70
N CYS A 170 -30.58 12.22 17.88
CA CYS A 170 -29.75 12.74 18.97
C CYS A 170 -28.86 11.66 19.58
N PHE A 171 -29.18 10.38 19.42
CA PHE A 171 -28.37 9.25 19.82
C PHE A 171 -27.60 8.73 18.62
N VAL A 172 -26.38 9.24 18.43
CA VAL A 172 -25.56 8.86 17.29
C VAL A 172 -25.00 7.46 17.52
N THR A 173 -25.37 6.52 16.66
CA THR A 173 -25.00 5.10 16.76
C THR A 173 -24.02 4.69 15.67
N SER A 174 -23.26 3.62 15.92
CA SER A 174 -22.41 3.00 14.90
C SER A 174 -23.25 2.23 13.88
N PRO A 175 -23.07 2.45 12.57
CA PRO A 175 -23.74 1.70 11.51
C PRO A 175 -23.12 0.32 11.26
N ALA A 176 -21.90 0.06 11.73
CA ALA A 176 -21.14 -1.16 11.52
C ALA A 176 -20.34 -1.55 12.76
N ASP A 177 -19.89 -2.80 12.78
CA ASP A 177 -18.89 -3.26 13.76
C ASP A 177 -17.51 -2.72 13.34
N GLY A 178 -16.70 -2.30 14.32
CA GLY A 178 -15.36 -1.79 14.00
C GLY A 178 -14.69 -1.07 15.16
N ILE A 179 -13.59 -0.41 14.85
CA ILE A 179 -12.80 0.39 15.79
C ILE A 179 -13.08 1.87 15.56
N VAL A 180 -13.27 2.59 16.66
CA VAL A 180 -13.48 4.05 16.68
C VAL A 180 -12.16 4.75 16.39
N GLY A 181 -12.15 5.63 15.41
CA GLY A 181 -11.02 6.49 15.07
C GLY A 181 -10.82 7.64 16.06
N SER A 182 -10.27 8.76 15.58
CA SER A 182 -10.11 9.97 16.38
C SER A 182 -11.45 10.61 16.72
N LEU A 183 -11.50 11.32 17.85
CA LEU A 183 -12.68 12.02 18.37
C LEU A 183 -12.37 13.54 18.42
N PRO A 184 -12.49 14.27 17.30
CA PRO A 184 -12.13 15.68 17.24
C PRO A 184 -13.06 16.58 18.08
N TYR A 185 -14.29 16.13 18.36
CA TYR A 185 -15.25 16.88 19.15
C TYR A 185 -15.32 16.37 20.59
N ARG A 186 -15.44 17.29 21.54
CA ARG A 186 -15.54 17.02 22.98
C ARG A 186 -16.97 17.35 23.48
N VAL A 187 -17.28 16.90 24.68
CA VAL A 187 -18.52 17.28 25.36
C VAL A 187 -18.61 18.81 25.44
N GLY A 188 -19.75 19.38 25.09
CA GLY A 188 -19.99 20.82 24.99
C GLY A 188 -19.73 21.40 23.59
N ALA A 189 -19.19 20.65 22.64
CA ALA A 189 -19.06 21.13 21.27
C ALA A 189 -20.39 21.18 20.55
N LEU A 190 -20.61 22.24 19.74
CA LEU A 190 -21.74 22.34 18.85
C LEU A 190 -21.46 21.55 17.56
N VAL A 191 -22.38 20.68 17.17
CA VAL A 191 -22.28 19.84 15.98
C VAL A 191 -23.53 19.95 15.13
N SER A 192 -23.39 19.71 13.83
CA SER A 192 -24.50 19.74 12.88
C SER A 192 -24.19 18.85 11.67
N ALA A 193 -25.19 18.57 10.84
CA ALA A 193 -25.01 17.83 9.59
C ALA A 193 -24.02 18.51 8.61
N SER A 194 -23.83 19.83 8.71
CA SER A 194 -22.91 20.63 7.91
C SER A 194 -21.52 20.83 8.54
N SER A 195 -21.25 20.17 9.68
CA SER A 195 -19.92 20.23 10.31
C SER A 195 -18.85 19.72 9.35
N GLN A 196 -17.74 20.45 9.21
CA GLN A 196 -16.69 20.16 8.25
C GLN A 196 -16.03 18.80 8.51
N GLN A 197 -15.81 18.46 9.78
CA GLN A 197 -15.25 17.17 10.20
C GLN A 197 -16.34 16.21 10.65
N ALA A 198 -16.12 14.91 10.43
CA ALA A 198 -16.94 13.86 11.02
C ALA A 198 -16.76 13.81 12.56
N LEU A 199 -17.75 13.30 13.29
CA LEU A 199 -17.65 13.08 14.73
C LEU A 199 -16.56 12.05 15.07
N THR A 200 -16.47 11.03 14.25
CA THR A 200 -15.43 9.99 14.25
C THR A 200 -15.54 9.17 12.96
N THR A 201 -14.61 8.26 12.76
CA THR A 201 -14.72 7.20 11.74
C THR A 201 -14.79 5.86 12.46
N VAL A 202 -15.65 4.97 12.03
CA VAL A 202 -15.68 3.57 12.49
C VAL A 202 -15.16 2.71 11.36
N SER A 203 -14.03 2.03 11.63
CA SER A 203 -13.31 1.20 10.65
C SER A 203 -13.46 -0.26 11.00
N ASN A 204 -13.99 -1.05 10.05
CA ASN A 204 -13.97 -2.50 10.17
C ASN A 204 -12.61 -3.02 9.68
N ILE A 205 -11.77 -3.45 10.61
CA ILE A 205 -10.40 -3.90 10.36
C ILE A 205 -10.22 -5.41 10.57
N SER A 206 -11.28 -6.19 10.59
CA SER A 206 -11.20 -7.66 10.73
C SER A 206 -10.47 -8.31 9.55
N THR A 207 -10.70 -7.78 8.38
CA THR A 207 -9.97 -8.06 7.14
C THR A 207 -9.50 -6.73 6.57
N MET A 208 -8.27 -6.70 6.08
CA MET A 208 -7.71 -5.50 5.48
C MET A 208 -7.68 -5.64 3.97
N GLN A 209 -8.10 -4.60 3.29
CA GLN A 209 -8.01 -4.47 1.85
C GLN A 209 -6.77 -3.67 1.49
N VAL A 210 -5.86 -4.30 0.77
CA VAL A 210 -4.60 -3.69 0.36
C VAL A 210 -4.68 -3.39 -1.13
N TYR A 211 -4.64 -2.10 -1.45
CA TYR A 211 -4.70 -1.60 -2.81
C TYR A 211 -3.31 -1.27 -3.32
N PHE A 212 -2.99 -1.77 -4.50
CA PHE A 212 -1.72 -1.50 -5.19
C PHE A 212 -1.95 -1.43 -6.69
N SER A 213 -1.01 -0.85 -7.42
CA SER A 213 -1.11 -0.67 -8.87
C SER A 213 -0.13 -1.57 -9.59
N MET A 214 -0.62 -2.35 -10.55
CA MET A 214 0.20 -3.15 -11.46
C MET A 214 0.20 -2.51 -12.85
N THR A 215 1.28 -2.70 -13.61
CA THR A 215 1.33 -2.21 -14.99
C THR A 215 0.39 -3.03 -15.89
N GLU A 216 -0.11 -2.41 -16.97
CA GLU A 216 -0.91 -3.13 -17.96
C GLU A 216 -0.18 -4.36 -18.52
N LYS A 217 1.15 -4.25 -18.71
CA LYS A 217 2.00 -5.35 -19.15
C LYS A 217 1.93 -6.55 -18.22
N ASP A 218 1.99 -6.33 -16.90
CA ASP A 218 1.97 -7.40 -15.89
C ASP A 218 0.59 -8.07 -15.86
N ILE A 219 -0.48 -7.27 -15.95
CA ILE A 219 -1.86 -7.78 -16.02
C ILE A 219 -2.10 -8.60 -17.26
N LEU A 220 -1.61 -8.15 -18.43
CA LEU A 220 -1.71 -8.92 -19.68
C LEU A 220 -0.92 -10.23 -19.59
N ALA A 221 0.28 -10.21 -19.00
CA ALA A 221 1.08 -11.42 -18.78
C ALA A 221 0.34 -12.41 -17.89
N MET A 222 -0.25 -11.94 -16.77
CA MET A 222 -1.08 -12.75 -15.88
C MET A 222 -2.29 -13.36 -16.60
N GLY A 223 -3.02 -12.58 -17.40
CA GLY A 223 -4.21 -13.03 -18.11
C GLY A 223 -3.94 -14.05 -19.23
N LYS A 224 -2.80 -13.92 -19.93
CA LYS A 224 -2.42 -14.85 -21.02
C LYS A 224 -2.13 -16.26 -20.51
N THR A 225 -1.58 -16.39 -19.30
CA THR A 225 -1.18 -17.69 -18.73
C THR A 225 -2.38 -18.53 -18.31
N ALA A 226 -3.50 -17.91 -17.92
CA ALA A 226 -4.64 -18.60 -17.30
C ALA A 226 -5.95 -18.51 -18.10
N GLY A 227 -5.90 -18.04 -19.36
CA GLY A 227 -7.12 -17.90 -20.18
C GLY A 227 -8.04 -16.74 -19.78
N GLY A 228 -7.49 -15.75 -19.08
CA GLY A 228 -8.17 -14.52 -18.66
C GLY A 228 -7.81 -14.08 -17.25
N VAL A 229 -7.92 -12.78 -16.96
CA VAL A 229 -7.53 -12.19 -15.68
C VAL A 229 -8.33 -12.78 -14.50
N HIS A 230 -9.63 -13.02 -14.69
CA HIS A 230 -10.48 -13.61 -13.63
C HIS A 230 -10.12 -15.07 -13.29
N ALA A 231 -9.69 -15.85 -14.26
CA ALA A 231 -9.20 -17.20 -14.02
C ALA A 231 -7.83 -17.16 -13.31
N ALA A 232 -6.96 -16.25 -13.76
CA ALA A 232 -5.65 -16.05 -13.16
C ALA A 232 -5.69 -15.69 -11.67
N ILE A 233 -6.65 -14.88 -11.23
CA ILE A 233 -6.81 -14.48 -9.82
C ILE A 233 -6.99 -15.68 -8.90
N LYS A 234 -7.76 -16.70 -9.32
CA LYS A 234 -8.06 -17.88 -8.49
C LYS A 234 -6.83 -18.73 -8.21
N ASP A 235 -5.94 -18.83 -9.20
CA ASP A 235 -4.74 -19.67 -9.15
C ASP A 235 -3.48 -18.86 -8.81
N TYR A 236 -3.65 -17.55 -8.54
CA TYR A 236 -2.52 -16.67 -8.23
C TYR A 236 -1.92 -17.03 -6.87
N PRO A 237 -0.59 -17.06 -6.74
CA PRO A 237 0.05 -17.39 -5.47
C PRO A 237 -0.34 -16.38 -4.39
N ALA A 238 -0.30 -16.85 -3.14
CA ALA A 238 -0.49 -15.97 -1.99
C ALA A 238 0.55 -14.84 -2.00
N VAL A 239 0.08 -13.63 -1.76
CA VAL A 239 0.93 -12.44 -1.74
C VAL A 239 1.35 -12.12 -0.31
N LYS A 240 2.56 -11.56 -0.16
CA LYS A 240 3.08 -11.13 1.15
C LYS A 240 2.95 -9.62 1.26
N LEU A 241 2.71 -9.14 2.48
CA LEU A 241 2.69 -7.72 2.79
C LEU A 241 3.96 -7.35 3.55
N LEU A 242 4.74 -6.44 2.99
CA LEU A 242 5.88 -5.81 3.64
C LEU A 242 5.38 -4.54 4.32
N LEU A 243 5.55 -4.45 5.63
CA LEU A 243 5.13 -3.32 6.43
C LEU A 243 6.10 -2.13 6.30
N ALA A 244 5.69 -0.97 6.81
CA ALA A 244 6.50 0.25 6.75
C ALA A 244 7.82 0.17 7.54
N ASP A 245 7.93 -0.75 8.51
CA ASP A 245 9.13 -1.03 9.30
C ASP A 245 10.10 -2.01 8.60
N GLY A 246 9.75 -2.49 7.40
CA GLY A 246 10.55 -3.46 6.65
C GLY A 246 10.32 -4.92 7.07
N THR A 247 9.40 -5.21 7.96
CA THR A 247 9.05 -6.58 8.34
C THR A 247 7.92 -7.12 7.47
N TYR A 248 7.88 -8.46 7.29
CA TYR A 248 6.77 -9.10 6.61
C TYR A 248 5.62 -9.34 7.59
N TYR A 249 4.40 -9.05 7.13
CA TYR A 249 3.20 -9.41 7.86
C TYR A 249 3.05 -10.94 7.90
N GLU A 250 2.69 -11.49 9.06
CA GLU A 250 2.67 -12.93 9.31
C GLU A 250 1.63 -13.69 8.46
N HIS A 251 0.47 -13.07 8.22
CA HIS A 251 -0.61 -13.71 7.48
C HIS A 251 -0.53 -13.35 6.00
N PRO A 252 -0.47 -14.35 5.10
CA PRO A 252 -0.50 -14.10 3.66
C PRO A 252 -1.86 -13.58 3.21
N GLY A 253 -1.84 -12.78 2.15
CA GLY A 253 -3.05 -12.29 1.50
C GLY A 253 -3.29 -12.97 0.16
N HIS A 254 -4.48 -12.74 -0.39
CA HIS A 254 -4.88 -13.23 -1.70
C HIS A 254 -5.39 -12.07 -2.55
N ILE A 255 -5.06 -12.06 -3.83
CA ILE A 255 -5.64 -11.10 -4.77
C ILE A 255 -7.12 -11.38 -4.88
N ALA A 256 -7.94 -10.39 -4.52
CA ALA A 256 -9.39 -10.51 -4.53
C ALA A 256 -10.00 -9.96 -5.82
N THR A 257 -9.49 -8.81 -6.30
CA THR A 257 -10.02 -8.17 -7.50
C THR A 257 -8.92 -7.43 -8.26
N VAL A 258 -9.09 -7.39 -9.58
CA VAL A 258 -8.32 -6.56 -10.51
C VAL A 258 -9.32 -5.63 -11.20
N SER A 259 -9.04 -4.34 -11.23
CA SER A 259 -9.88 -3.35 -11.89
C SER A 259 -10.04 -3.67 -13.38
N GLY A 260 -11.24 -3.53 -13.90
CA GLY A 260 -11.50 -3.63 -15.35
C GLY A 260 -11.13 -2.37 -16.13
N VAL A 261 -10.58 -1.34 -15.46
CA VAL A 261 -10.25 -0.04 -16.07
C VAL A 261 -8.79 0.28 -15.81
N VAL A 262 -8.08 0.69 -16.86
CA VAL A 262 -6.70 1.19 -16.79
C VAL A 262 -6.75 2.69 -16.52
N ASP A 263 -5.98 3.15 -15.55
CA ASP A 263 -5.77 4.59 -15.32
C ASP A 263 -4.99 5.18 -16.50
N LYS A 264 -5.60 6.11 -17.21
CA LYS A 264 -5.04 6.71 -18.43
C LYS A 264 -3.81 7.58 -18.17
N THR A 265 -3.64 8.05 -16.95
CA THR A 265 -2.53 8.94 -16.56
C THR A 265 -1.27 8.14 -16.29
N THR A 266 -1.41 6.98 -15.63
CA THR A 266 -0.29 6.16 -15.16
C THR A 266 -0.09 4.88 -15.99
N GLY A 267 -1.07 4.48 -16.82
CA GLY A 267 -1.04 3.21 -17.54
C GLY A 267 -1.10 1.99 -16.62
N SER A 268 -1.62 2.16 -15.41
CA SER A 268 -1.68 1.11 -14.41
C SER A 268 -3.12 0.67 -14.11
N VAL A 269 -3.24 -0.53 -13.56
CA VAL A 269 -4.50 -1.16 -13.16
C VAL A 269 -4.48 -1.32 -11.64
N SER A 270 -5.54 -0.88 -10.98
CA SER A 270 -5.68 -1.06 -9.52
C SER A 270 -6.02 -2.51 -9.22
N VAL A 271 -5.29 -3.08 -8.27
CA VAL A 271 -5.45 -4.45 -7.76
C VAL A 271 -5.70 -4.38 -6.27
N ARG A 272 -6.61 -5.22 -5.79
CA ARG A 272 -6.91 -5.37 -4.37
C ARG A 272 -6.56 -6.78 -3.90
N ALA A 273 -5.80 -6.86 -2.83
CA ALA A 273 -5.57 -8.09 -2.09
C ALA A 273 -6.19 -7.98 -0.69
N ASP A 274 -6.80 -9.07 -0.23
CA ASP A 274 -7.43 -9.15 1.08
C ASP A 274 -6.51 -9.91 2.05
N PHE A 275 -6.30 -9.32 3.23
CA PHE A 275 -5.46 -9.86 4.30
C PHE A 275 -6.26 -10.04 5.58
N PRO A 276 -6.27 -11.22 6.23
CA PRO A 276 -6.86 -11.39 7.54
C PRO A 276 -6.08 -10.59 8.59
N ASN A 277 -6.77 -9.97 9.53
CA ASN A 277 -6.14 -9.15 10.58
C ASN A 277 -6.62 -9.52 12.00
N PRO A 278 -6.41 -10.78 12.43
CA PRO A 278 -6.92 -11.26 13.72
C PRO A 278 -6.33 -10.53 14.92
N GLY A 279 -5.08 -10.10 14.83
CA GLY A 279 -4.39 -9.33 15.87
C GLY A 279 -4.65 -7.83 15.84
N HIS A 280 -5.44 -7.31 14.90
CA HIS A 280 -5.72 -5.88 14.70
C HIS A 280 -4.44 -5.02 14.60
N LEU A 281 -3.33 -5.63 14.14
CA LEU A 281 -2.04 -4.96 13.94
C LEU A 281 -2.12 -3.93 12.80
N LEU A 282 -2.75 -4.33 11.70
CA LEU A 282 -2.95 -3.46 10.56
C LEU A 282 -4.05 -2.45 10.85
N LYS A 283 -3.82 -1.19 10.47
CA LYS A 283 -4.78 -0.09 10.65
C LYS A 283 -5.15 0.50 9.31
N SER A 284 -6.39 0.97 9.18
CA SER A 284 -6.82 1.69 7.99
C SER A 284 -6.04 2.99 7.82
N GLY A 285 -5.64 3.30 6.58
CA GLY A 285 -4.78 4.44 6.25
C GLY A 285 -3.28 4.16 6.33
N SER A 286 -2.85 2.96 6.74
CA SER A 286 -1.44 2.57 6.74
C SER A 286 -0.92 2.35 5.31
N SER A 287 0.39 2.50 5.13
CA SER A 287 1.10 2.16 3.89
C SER A 287 1.97 0.92 4.07
N GLY A 288 2.25 0.25 2.97
CA GLY A 288 3.12 -0.92 2.92
C GLY A 288 3.48 -1.25 1.47
N SER A 289 3.98 -2.44 1.24
CA SER A 289 4.24 -2.93 -0.12
C SER A 289 3.78 -4.36 -0.26
N ILE A 290 3.12 -4.67 -1.37
CA ILE A 290 2.80 -6.04 -1.75
C ILE A 290 4.02 -6.67 -2.42
N VAL A 291 4.39 -7.83 -1.94
CA VAL A 291 5.48 -8.64 -2.50
C VAL A 291 4.86 -9.89 -3.13
N ILE A 292 5.02 -9.99 -4.45
CA ILE A 292 4.53 -11.11 -5.24
C ILE A 292 5.71 -12.02 -5.54
N PRO A 293 5.72 -13.27 -5.03
CA PRO A 293 6.76 -14.23 -5.36
C PRO A 293 6.53 -14.82 -6.76
N HIS A 294 7.55 -14.80 -7.59
CA HIS A 294 7.58 -15.50 -8.86
C HIS A 294 8.55 -16.67 -8.75
N GLN A 295 8.03 -17.89 -8.76
CA GLN A 295 8.87 -19.08 -8.75
C GLN A 295 9.31 -19.39 -10.20
N ASN A 296 10.59 -19.22 -10.46
CA ASN A 296 11.20 -19.65 -11.70
C ASN A 296 12.20 -20.78 -11.39
N SER A 297 11.76 -22.02 -11.57
CA SER A 297 12.52 -23.22 -11.19
C SER A 297 13.74 -23.49 -12.08
N THR A 298 13.90 -22.78 -13.18
CA THR A 298 14.94 -23.01 -14.20
C THR A 298 15.66 -21.72 -14.62
N ALA A 299 15.82 -20.78 -13.70
CA ALA A 299 16.52 -19.54 -13.99
C ALA A 299 18.04 -19.73 -14.04
N ILE A 300 18.70 -19.07 -14.97
CA ILE A 300 20.16 -18.90 -14.97
C ILE A 300 20.47 -17.64 -14.17
N VAL A 301 21.13 -17.82 -13.02
CA VAL A 301 21.49 -16.74 -12.10
C VAL A 301 23.00 -16.56 -12.12
N ILE A 302 23.46 -15.36 -12.43
CA ILE A 302 24.90 -15.03 -12.48
C ILE A 302 25.20 -13.78 -11.65
N PRO A 303 26.38 -13.67 -11.03
CA PRO A 303 26.78 -12.46 -10.30
C PRO A 303 26.83 -11.24 -11.23
N GLN A 304 26.51 -10.05 -10.70
CA GLN A 304 26.62 -8.79 -11.45
C GLN A 304 28.03 -8.54 -11.95
N ASP A 305 29.06 -8.96 -11.20
CA ASP A 305 30.46 -8.81 -11.56
C ASP A 305 30.88 -9.62 -12.81
N ALA A 306 30.06 -10.60 -13.21
CA ALA A 306 30.27 -11.38 -14.43
C ALA A 306 29.72 -10.70 -15.69
N VAL A 307 28.98 -9.60 -15.52
CA VAL A 307 28.27 -8.93 -16.62
C VAL A 307 28.95 -7.61 -16.96
N SER A 308 29.24 -7.43 -18.23
CA SER A 308 29.70 -6.15 -18.77
C SER A 308 28.51 -5.43 -19.42
N GLN A 309 28.19 -4.23 -18.96
CA GLN A 309 27.15 -3.40 -19.56
C GLN A 309 27.78 -2.37 -20.49
N VAL A 310 27.36 -2.39 -21.74
CA VAL A 310 27.75 -1.39 -22.75
C VAL A 310 26.49 -0.72 -23.28
N GLN A 311 26.30 0.54 -22.92
CA GLN A 311 25.07 1.29 -23.17
C GLN A 311 23.83 0.60 -22.56
N ASP A 312 22.90 0.15 -23.40
CA ASP A 312 21.65 -0.54 -23.03
C ASP A 312 21.70 -2.07 -23.14
N LYS A 313 22.90 -2.62 -23.47
CA LYS A 313 23.11 -4.06 -23.70
C LYS A 313 24.02 -4.67 -22.65
N TYR A 314 23.71 -5.91 -22.30
CA TYR A 314 24.46 -6.71 -21.36
C TYR A 314 25.22 -7.82 -22.08
N PHE A 315 26.43 -8.07 -21.66
CA PHE A 315 27.32 -9.07 -22.26
C PHE A 315 28.00 -9.90 -21.19
N VAL A 316 28.32 -11.13 -21.52
CA VAL A 316 29.07 -12.06 -20.68
C VAL A 316 30.15 -12.72 -21.48
N TYR A 317 31.33 -12.97 -20.87
CA TYR A 317 32.37 -13.75 -21.52
C TYR A 317 32.13 -15.24 -21.26
N VAL A 318 31.78 -15.97 -22.32
CA VAL A 318 31.63 -17.44 -22.31
C VAL A 318 32.94 -18.07 -22.71
N VAL A 319 33.40 -19.04 -21.92
CA VAL A 319 34.68 -19.75 -22.15
C VAL A 319 34.44 -20.95 -23.06
N GLY A 320 35.03 -20.94 -24.23
CA GLY A 320 34.99 -22.02 -25.18
C GLY A 320 35.88 -23.23 -24.79
N SER A 321 35.75 -24.33 -25.53
CA SER A 321 36.50 -25.56 -25.30
C SER A 321 38.04 -25.40 -25.48
N ASN A 322 38.45 -24.36 -26.19
CA ASN A 322 39.87 -24.00 -26.41
C ASN A 322 40.38 -22.94 -25.43
N ASN A 323 39.69 -22.70 -24.30
CA ASN A 323 39.99 -21.67 -23.31
C ASN A 323 39.96 -20.23 -23.86
N LYS A 324 39.38 -19.99 -25.03
CA LYS A 324 39.14 -18.65 -25.57
C LYS A 324 37.82 -18.12 -25.08
N VAL A 325 37.80 -16.85 -24.69
CA VAL A 325 36.55 -16.20 -24.27
C VAL A 325 35.82 -15.61 -25.48
N LYS A 326 34.50 -15.77 -25.49
CA LYS A 326 33.60 -15.18 -26.47
C LYS A 326 32.71 -14.15 -25.81
N TYR A 327 32.71 -12.94 -26.33
CA TYR A 327 31.85 -11.86 -25.85
C TYR A 327 30.43 -12.08 -26.36
N THR A 328 29.52 -12.54 -25.48
CA THR A 328 28.20 -13.02 -25.82
C THR A 328 27.14 -12.07 -25.28
N PRO A 329 26.22 -11.54 -26.14
CA PRO A 329 25.14 -10.71 -25.68
C PRO A 329 24.10 -11.55 -24.91
N VAL A 330 23.59 -10.99 -23.81
CA VAL A 330 22.59 -11.64 -22.96
C VAL A 330 21.42 -10.69 -22.69
N THR A 331 20.23 -11.26 -22.52
CA THR A 331 19.07 -10.52 -22.04
C THR A 331 18.89 -10.77 -20.55
N VAL A 332 18.87 -9.70 -19.79
CA VAL A 332 18.77 -9.73 -18.33
C VAL A 332 17.34 -9.40 -17.93
N ASN A 333 16.79 -10.11 -16.95
CA ASN A 333 15.53 -9.75 -16.34
C ASN A 333 15.69 -8.45 -15.54
N PRO A 334 14.79 -7.45 -15.70
CA PRO A 334 14.88 -6.18 -14.97
C PRO A 334 14.73 -6.35 -13.46
N ASN A 335 14.06 -7.42 -13.00
CA ASN A 335 13.92 -7.72 -11.58
C ASN A 335 15.11 -8.55 -11.12
N ASN A 336 15.96 -7.99 -10.27
CA ASN A 336 17.14 -8.63 -9.71
C ASN A 336 17.23 -8.36 -8.20
N ASP A 337 18.09 -9.11 -7.51
CA ASP A 337 18.29 -9.00 -6.05
C ASP A 337 19.35 -7.96 -5.65
N GLY A 338 19.85 -7.17 -6.61
CA GLY A 338 20.92 -6.20 -6.40
C GLY A 338 22.33 -6.81 -6.32
N LYS A 339 22.49 -8.13 -6.40
CA LYS A 339 23.77 -8.86 -6.39
C LYS A 339 23.91 -9.77 -7.60
N ASN A 340 22.82 -10.32 -8.08
CA ASN A 340 22.79 -11.28 -9.16
C ASN A 340 21.85 -10.80 -10.28
N TYR A 341 22.20 -11.13 -11.52
CA TYR A 341 21.32 -10.99 -12.67
C TYR A 341 20.71 -12.34 -13.03
N ILE A 342 19.45 -12.31 -13.43
CA ILE A 342 18.75 -13.45 -13.99
C ILE A 342 18.76 -13.32 -15.49
N ILE A 343 19.27 -14.33 -16.17
CA ILE A 343 19.43 -14.35 -17.62
C ILE A 343 18.21 -15.01 -18.25
N GLU A 344 17.53 -14.26 -19.11
CA GLU A 344 16.37 -14.75 -19.88
C GLU A 344 16.80 -15.45 -21.18
N SER A 345 17.87 -14.95 -21.82
CA SER A 345 18.38 -15.52 -23.06
C SER A 345 19.87 -15.20 -23.27
N GLY A 346 20.53 -15.98 -24.13
CA GLY A 346 21.93 -15.80 -24.48
C GLY A 346 22.90 -16.80 -23.85
N LEU A 347 22.50 -17.53 -22.79
CA LEU A 347 23.28 -18.55 -22.14
C LEU A 347 22.52 -19.88 -22.03
N LYS A 348 23.27 -20.98 -21.90
CA LYS A 348 22.72 -22.31 -21.69
C LYS A 348 23.27 -22.91 -20.39
N VAL A 349 22.48 -23.77 -19.76
CA VAL A 349 22.95 -24.57 -18.63
C VAL A 349 24.13 -25.45 -19.10
N GLY A 350 25.24 -25.39 -18.35
CA GLY A 350 26.49 -26.05 -18.69
C GLY A 350 27.55 -25.12 -19.30
N ASP A 351 27.18 -23.93 -19.78
CA ASP A 351 28.15 -22.95 -20.25
C ASP A 351 29.08 -22.52 -19.10
N LYS A 352 30.34 -22.25 -19.43
CA LYS A 352 31.32 -21.70 -18.48
C LYS A 352 31.47 -20.22 -18.72
N ILE A 353 31.28 -19.40 -17.72
CA ILE A 353 31.41 -17.95 -17.80
C ILE A 353 32.53 -17.44 -16.89
N VAL A 354 33.15 -16.33 -17.30
CA VAL A 354 34.06 -15.59 -16.43
C VAL A 354 33.25 -14.80 -15.42
N VAL A 355 33.57 -14.92 -14.14
CA VAL A 355 32.80 -14.27 -13.05
C VAL A 355 33.49 -13.07 -12.43
N ASN A 356 34.83 -12.90 -12.65
CA ASN A 356 35.56 -11.76 -12.13
C ASN A 356 36.56 -11.26 -13.14
N GLY A 357 36.89 -9.95 -13.10
CA GLY A 357 37.88 -9.36 -13.98
C GLY A 357 37.43 -9.12 -15.42
N VAL A 358 36.14 -9.14 -15.67
CA VAL A 358 35.56 -9.02 -17.03
C VAL A 358 35.88 -7.73 -17.74
N SER A 359 36.19 -6.64 -17.01
CA SER A 359 36.56 -5.33 -17.56
C SER A 359 37.95 -5.30 -18.26
N ALA A 360 38.80 -6.29 -18.00
CA ALA A 360 40.14 -6.39 -18.57
C ALA A 360 40.21 -7.37 -19.76
N LEU A 361 39.09 -8.06 -20.06
CA LEU A 361 39.02 -9.05 -21.13
C LEU A 361 38.67 -8.43 -22.48
N THR A 362 39.20 -9.04 -23.53
CA THR A 362 38.84 -8.75 -24.92
C THR A 362 38.27 -10.02 -25.60
N ASP A 363 37.41 -9.82 -26.59
CA ASP A 363 36.84 -10.94 -27.33
C ASP A 363 37.92 -11.78 -28.03
N GLY A 364 37.82 -13.10 -27.91
CA GLY A 364 38.80 -14.04 -28.47
C GLY A 364 40.05 -14.26 -27.67
N GLN A 365 40.23 -13.58 -26.53
CA GLN A 365 41.43 -13.70 -25.67
C GLN A 365 41.56 -15.12 -25.09
N ASP A 366 42.77 -15.64 -25.06
CA ASP A 366 43.09 -16.91 -24.36
C ASP A 366 43.20 -16.66 -22.86
N ILE A 367 42.54 -17.47 -22.06
CA ILE A 367 42.57 -17.40 -20.60
C ILE A 367 42.99 -18.75 -19.99
N LYS A 368 43.51 -18.70 -18.77
CA LYS A 368 43.67 -19.86 -17.91
C LYS A 368 42.51 -19.89 -16.91
N PRO A 369 41.52 -20.78 -17.10
CA PRO A 369 40.36 -20.87 -16.18
C PRO A 369 40.82 -21.38 -14.83
N ILE A 370 40.51 -20.67 -13.76
CA ILE A 370 40.66 -21.09 -12.35
C ILE A 370 39.30 -21.12 -11.67
N THR A 371 39.20 -21.87 -10.58
CA THR A 371 38.00 -21.87 -9.79
C THR A 371 37.83 -20.58 -8.96
N GLU A 372 36.62 -20.22 -8.61
CA GLU A 372 36.38 -19.08 -7.72
C GLU A 372 37.08 -19.21 -6.37
N ALA A 373 37.20 -20.42 -5.82
CA ALA A 373 37.93 -20.67 -4.58
C ALA A 373 39.41 -20.34 -4.71
N GLN A 374 40.05 -20.77 -5.81
CA GLN A 374 41.45 -20.43 -6.11
C GLN A 374 41.65 -18.96 -6.31
N TYR A 375 40.72 -18.28 -6.98
CA TYR A 375 40.76 -16.83 -7.17
C TYR A 375 40.65 -16.09 -5.82
N GLN A 376 39.75 -16.46 -4.95
CA GLN A 376 39.57 -15.86 -3.63
C GLN A 376 40.80 -16.11 -2.72
N GLU A 377 41.42 -17.28 -2.82
CA GLU A 377 42.65 -17.59 -2.08
C GLU A 377 43.82 -16.67 -2.55
N LYS A 378 43.93 -16.43 -3.86
CA LYS A 378 44.93 -15.51 -4.41
C LYS A 378 44.70 -14.08 -3.98
N LEU A 379 43.43 -13.61 -3.98
CA LEU A 379 43.10 -12.27 -3.49
C LEU A 379 43.50 -12.09 -2.02
N LYS A 380 43.15 -13.03 -1.15
CA LYS A 380 43.58 -13.01 0.27
C LYS A 380 45.11 -12.97 0.44
N LYS A 381 45.84 -13.74 -0.37
CA LYS A 381 47.30 -13.72 -0.32
C LYS A 381 47.89 -12.38 -0.78
N THR A 382 47.28 -11.76 -1.78
CA THR A 382 47.69 -10.46 -2.28
C THR A 382 47.40 -9.32 -1.30
N GLU A 383 46.24 -9.37 -0.65
CA GLU A 383 45.87 -8.43 0.40
C GLU A 383 46.78 -8.57 1.64
N ALA A 384 47.11 -9.79 2.05
CA ALA A 384 48.03 -10.04 3.15
C ALA A 384 49.46 -9.50 2.83
N MET A 385 49.95 -9.71 1.59
CA MET A 385 51.23 -9.15 1.16
C MET A 385 51.21 -7.63 1.05
N GLY A 386 50.09 -7.03 0.69
CA GLY A 386 49.91 -5.57 0.66
C GLY A 386 49.87 -4.95 2.05
N ALA A 387 49.31 -5.65 3.02
CA ALA A 387 49.28 -5.24 4.43
C ALA A 387 50.69 -5.28 5.05
N ASP A 388 51.47 -6.35 4.79
CA ASP A 388 52.85 -6.47 5.25
C ASP A 388 53.78 -5.38 4.66
N GLN A 389 53.58 -4.99 3.41
CA GLN A 389 54.33 -3.89 2.81
C GLN A 389 53.98 -2.52 3.39
N GLY A 390 52.73 -2.32 3.81
CA GLY A 390 52.31 -1.10 4.50
C GLY A 390 52.90 -0.97 5.88
N ASP A 391 53.07 -2.06 6.59
CA ASP A 391 53.66 -2.12 7.94
C ASP A 391 55.16 -1.92 7.91
N LEU A 392 55.87 -2.51 6.92
CA LEU A 392 57.30 -2.26 6.68
C LEU A 392 57.58 -0.81 6.26
N GLY A 393 56.65 -0.12 5.59
CA GLY A 393 56.73 1.32 5.30
C GLY A 393 56.68 2.16 6.56
N LYS A 394 55.81 1.86 7.50
CA LYS A 394 55.70 2.54 8.80
C LYS A 394 56.93 2.31 9.68
N LEU A 395 57.45 1.09 9.71
CA LEU A 395 58.71 0.77 10.42
C LEU A 395 59.92 1.52 9.85
N LYS A 396 60.00 1.77 8.54
CA LYS A 396 61.04 2.58 7.92
C LYS A 396 60.89 4.07 8.27
N GLU A 397 59.69 4.59 8.36
CA GLU A 397 59.44 5.99 8.75
C GLU A 397 59.80 6.24 10.21
N ASP A 398 59.49 5.29 11.12
CA ASP A 398 59.87 5.38 12.54
C ASP A 398 61.38 5.27 12.78
N LEU A 399 62.12 4.53 11.91
CA LEU A 399 63.57 4.38 12.00
C LEU A 399 64.34 5.57 11.39
N THR A 400 63.73 6.35 10.50
CA THR A 400 64.37 7.53 9.88
C THR A 400 63.97 8.85 10.52
N GLY A 401 63.01 8.87 11.44
CA GLY A 401 62.48 10.06 12.12
C GLY A 401 63.20 10.46 13.44
N LYS A 402 64.37 9.86 13.75
CA LYS A 402 65.24 10.33 14.83
C LYS A 402 66.51 10.98 14.30
N LYS A 403 66.43 12.25 14.00
CA LYS A 403 67.50 13.24 14.19
C LYS A 403 66.90 14.62 14.39
#